data_d12cbde2df31192cba7e34a6e4f5d8ad
#
_entry.id   d12cbde2df31192cba7e34a6e4f5d8ad
#
_cell.length_a   1.000
_cell.length_b   1.000
_cell.length_c   1.000
_cell.angle_alpha   90.00
_cell.angle_beta   90.00
_cell.angle_gamma   90.00
#
_symmetry.space_group_name_H-M   'P 1'
#
loop_
_entity.id
_entity.type
_entity.pdbx_description
1 polymer ?
#
loop_
_entity_poly.entity_id
_entity_poly.type
_entity_poly.pdbx_seq_one_letter_code
_entity_poly.pdbx_strand_id
1 'polypeptide(L)'
;MKILCVSDQIDPLIYNSNAVKNFPDIDLILCAGDLPMDYVDFIVSVFNKPTYFIFGNHDLKEYKYYHNVPGTNSSPAATSQTNSHFVSNNINKTDQHNHHHGAIYAGFKNLRLKLVSFSKNNKKKTPLLLTGVSGSIKYNNGLCQFTENEMKFKLVKLIPGLLLNKLR
;
A
#
# COMPACT_ATOMS: atom_id res chain seq x y z
N MET A 1 -1.04 -14.47 -13.28
CA MET A 1 -0.88 -13.44 -12.23
C MET A 1 -1.81 -13.80 -11.09
N LYS A 2 -1.24 -13.97 -9.88
CA LYS A 2 -1.99 -14.19 -8.65
C LYS A 2 -1.81 -12.96 -7.73
N ILE A 3 -2.91 -12.43 -7.21
CA ILE A 3 -2.91 -11.27 -6.31
C ILE A 3 -3.45 -11.73 -4.96
N LEU A 4 -2.70 -11.47 -3.89
CA LEU A 4 -3.18 -11.61 -2.52
C LEU A 4 -3.80 -10.29 -2.07
N CYS A 5 -5.07 -10.32 -1.67
CA CYS A 5 -5.76 -9.16 -1.12
C CYS A 5 -6.09 -9.41 0.35
N VAL A 6 -5.76 -8.45 1.21
CA VAL A 6 -6.02 -8.49 2.66
C VAL A 6 -6.64 -7.17 3.12
N SER A 7 -7.58 -7.21 4.05
CA SER A 7 -8.21 -6.04 4.67
C SER A 7 -8.81 -6.38 6.03
N ASP A 8 -9.01 -5.38 6.86
CA ASP A 8 -9.78 -5.36 8.11
C ASP A 8 -9.25 -6.25 9.22
N GLN A 9 -8.85 -7.48 8.93
CA GLN A 9 -8.47 -8.45 9.95
C GLN A 9 -7.13 -9.13 9.66
N ILE A 10 -6.42 -9.47 10.73
CA ILE A 10 -5.22 -10.29 10.66
C ILE A 10 -5.64 -11.75 10.42
N ASP A 11 -5.30 -12.31 9.26
CA ASP A 11 -5.55 -13.70 8.94
C ASP A 11 -4.42 -14.59 9.49
N PRO A 12 -4.73 -15.57 10.38
CA PRO A 12 -3.74 -16.48 10.94
C PRO A 12 -3.01 -17.36 9.90
N LEU A 13 -3.64 -17.63 8.76
CA LEU A 13 -3.00 -18.39 7.67
C LEU A 13 -1.92 -17.57 6.95
N ILE A 14 -2.05 -16.24 6.99
CA ILE A 14 -1.08 -15.30 6.43
C ILE A 14 -0.07 -14.89 7.51
N TYR A 15 -0.52 -14.65 8.75
CA TYR A 15 0.33 -14.18 9.85
C TYR A 15 1.10 -15.32 10.50
N ASN A 16 1.83 -16.08 9.69
CA ASN A 16 2.72 -17.14 10.16
C ASN A 16 3.88 -17.40 9.20
N SER A 17 4.93 -18.05 9.67
CA SER A 17 6.16 -18.33 8.91
C SER A 17 5.96 -19.24 7.69
N ASN A 18 4.86 -19.99 7.64
CA ASN A 18 4.52 -20.89 6.53
C ASN A 18 3.58 -20.25 5.49
N ALA A 19 3.28 -18.96 5.62
CA ALA A 19 2.36 -18.25 4.74
C ALA A 19 2.71 -18.43 3.24
N VAL A 20 3.99 -18.37 2.88
CA VAL A 20 4.44 -18.58 1.49
C VAL A 20 4.11 -19.98 0.97
N LYS A 21 4.09 -21.01 1.85
CA LYS A 21 3.70 -22.37 1.46
C LYS A 21 2.19 -22.47 1.27
N ASN A 22 1.41 -21.76 2.09
CA ASN A 22 -0.05 -21.74 2.01
C ASN A 22 -0.53 -20.97 0.78
N PHE A 23 0.19 -19.91 0.40
CA PHE A 23 -0.13 -19.03 -0.72
C PHE A 23 1.05 -18.97 -1.72
N PRO A 24 1.33 -20.06 -2.47
CA PRO A 24 2.43 -20.07 -3.42
C PRO A 24 2.13 -19.22 -4.66
N ASP A 25 3.20 -18.76 -5.31
CA ASP A 25 3.14 -18.07 -6.61
C ASP A 25 2.36 -16.74 -6.60
N ILE A 26 2.37 -16.01 -5.47
CA ILE A 26 1.83 -14.66 -5.43
C ILE A 26 2.74 -13.73 -6.23
N ASP A 27 2.15 -12.92 -7.10
CA ASP A 27 2.85 -11.92 -7.92
C ASP A 27 2.77 -10.51 -7.31
N LEU A 28 1.69 -10.21 -6.59
CA LEU A 28 1.35 -8.88 -6.07
C LEU A 28 0.53 -9.00 -4.79
N ILE A 29 0.72 -8.07 -3.86
CA ILE A 29 -0.06 -7.99 -2.62
C ILE A 29 -0.74 -6.62 -2.53
N LEU A 30 -2.02 -6.62 -2.16
CA LEU A 30 -2.84 -5.43 -1.94
C LEU A 30 -3.41 -5.46 -0.53
N CYS A 31 -3.05 -4.45 0.27
CA CYS A 31 -3.58 -4.24 1.62
C CYS A 31 -4.64 -3.12 1.54
N ALA A 32 -5.91 -3.50 1.68
CA ALA A 32 -7.05 -2.64 1.36
C ALA A 32 -7.62 -1.86 2.56
N GLY A 33 -6.77 -1.51 3.52
CA GLY A 33 -7.10 -0.66 4.66
C GLY A 33 -7.51 -1.39 5.92
N ASP A 34 -7.57 -0.64 7.03
CA ASP A 34 -7.93 -1.09 8.38
C ASP A 34 -7.06 -2.25 8.88
N LEU A 35 -5.77 -2.22 8.52
CA LEU A 35 -4.77 -3.21 8.92
C LEU A 35 -3.67 -2.54 9.76
N PRO A 36 -3.22 -3.17 10.85
CA PRO A 36 -2.03 -2.74 11.59
C PRO A 36 -0.81 -2.73 10.68
N MET A 37 0.01 -1.68 10.73
CA MET A 37 1.20 -1.57 9.87
C MET A 37 2.21 -2.68 10.16
N ASP A 38 2.32 -3.16 11.39
CA ASP A 38 3.16 -4.30 11.75
C ASP A 38 2.77 -5.57 10.98
N TYR A 39 1.48 -5.75 10.70
CA TYR A 39 0.99 -6.85 9.86
C TYR A 39 1.36 -6.64 8.39
N VAL A 40 1.27 -5.42 7.89
CA VAL A 40 1.71 -5.09 6.52
C VAL A 40 3.21 -5.34 6.37
N ASP A 41 4.02 -4.93 7.35
CA ASP A 41 5.47 -5.16 7.37
C ASP A 41 5.82 -6.65 7.42
N PHE A 42 5.08 -7.42 8.22
CA PHE A 42 5.21 -8.86 8.25
C PHE A 42 4.95 -9.49 6.88
N ILE A 43 3.86 -9.10 6.22
CA ILE A 43 3.52 -9.59 4.87
C ILE A 43 4.63 -9.28 3.88
N VAL A 44 5.15 -8.05 3.86
CA VAL A 44 6.27 -7.65 2.99
C VAL A 44 7.48 -8.54 3.24
N SER A 45 7.83 -8.74 4.51
CA SER A 45 9.03 -9.50 4.91
C SER A 45 8.94 -10.97 4.52
N VAL A 46 7.75 -11.58 4.71
CA VAL A 46 7.54 -13.03 4.48
C VAL A 46 7.40 -13.34 3.00
N PHE A 47 6.59 -12.58 2.27
CA PHE A 47 6.33 -12.86 0.86
C PHE A 47 7.39 -12.30 -0.08
N ASN A 48 8.08 -11.23 0.31
CA ASN A 48 9.06 -10.51 -0.53
C ASN A 48 8.52 -10.22 -1.94
N LYS A 49 7.29 -9.68 -1.99
CA LYS A 49 6.58 -9.33 -3.23
C LYS A 49 6.19 -7.86 -3.25
N PRO A 50 6.00 -7.26 -4.43
CA PRO A 50 5.47 -5.90 -4.51
C PRO A 50 4.18 -5.79 -3.71
N THR A 51 4.19 -4.94 -2.69
CA THR A 51 3.06 -4.74 -1.77
C THR A 51 2.59 -3.30 -1.84
N TYR A 52 1.31 -3.12 -2.03
CA TYR A 52 0.66 -1.80 -2.07
C TYR A 52 -0.42 -1.75 -1.01
N PHE A 53 -0.54 -0.59 -0.35
CA PHE A 53 -1.54 -0.40 0.68
C PHE A 53 -2.31 0.91 0.50
N ILE A 54 -3.50 0.95 1.04
CA ILE A 54 -4.32 2.15 1.24
C ILE A 54 -4.74 2.20 2.70
N PHE A 55 -5.10 3.39 3.17
CA PHE A 55 -5.70 3.53 4.49
C PHE A 55 -7.21 3.33 4.44
N GLY A 56 -7.74 2.60 5.42
CA GLY A 56 -9.15 2.58 5.75
C GLY A 56 -9.54 3.76 6.62
N ASN A 57 -10.69 3.69 7.25
CA ASN A 57 -11.18 4.75 8.14
C ASN A 57 -10.77 4.58 9.61
N HIS A 58 -10.18 3.45 9.98
CA HIS A 58 -9.67 3.16 11.32
C HIS A 58 -8.16 3.40 11.47
N ASP A 59 -7.42 3.61 10.41
CA ASP A 59 -5.97 3.81 10.36
C ASP A 59 -5.55 5.25 10.75
N LEU A 60 -6.06 5.76 11.88
CA LEU A 60 -5.98 7.19 12.22
C LEU A 60 -4.58 7.69 12.56
N LYS A 61 -3.75 6.86 13.20
CA LYS A 61 -2.39 7.22 13.61
C LYS A 61 -1.47 7.29 12.40
N GLU A 62 -1.49 6.25 11.63
CA GLU A 62 -0.69 6.07 10.42
C GLU A 62 -1.09 7.08 9.35
N TYR A 63 -2.38 7.35 9.18
CA TYR A 63 -2.89 8.37 8.26
C TYR A 63 -2.33 9.76 8.58
N LYS A 64 -2.31 10.17 9.85
CA LYS A 64 -1.72 11.45 10.28
C LYS A 64 -0.25 11.57 9.91
N TYR A 65 0.51 10.50 10.13
CA TYR A 65 1.93 10.45 9.80
C TYR A 65 2.18 10.69 8.31
N TYR A 66 1.41 10.02 7.44
CA TYR A 66 1.59 10.12 5.98
C TYR A 66 1.04 11.42 5.37
N HIS A 67 0.15 12.12 6.05
CA HIS A 67 -0.52 13.30 5.50
C HIS A 67 -0.14 14.62 6.21
N ASN A 68 0.87 14.61 7.09
CA ASN A 68 1.37 15.80 7.79
C ASN A 68 0.24 16.69 8.36
N VAL A 69 -0.70 16.09 9.10
CA VAL A 69 -1.82 16.84 9.67
C VAL A 69 -1.28 17.82 10.74
N PRO A 70 -1.49 19.14 10.60
CA PRO A 70 -1.01 20.12 11.59
C PRO A 70 -1.57 19.82 12.99
N GLY A 71 -0.72 19.93 14.02
CA GLY A 71 -1.11 19.76 15.42
C GLY A 71 -0.80 18.41 16.05
N THR A 72 -0.18 17.48 15.34
CA THR A 72 0.30 16.21 15.90
C THR A 72 1.82 16.23 16.03
N ASN A 73 2.34 16.81 17.11
CA ASN A 73 3.76 16.72 17.51
C ASN A 73 4.03 15.35 18.14
N SER A 74 3.74 14.26 17.45
CA SER A 74 4.18 12.93 17.84
C SER A 74 5.33 12.52 16.95
N SER A 75 6.55 12.86 17.36
CA SER A 75 7.73 12.11 16.93
C SER A 75 7.47 10.65 17.21
N PRO A 76 7.69 9.75 16.24
CA PRO A 76 7.67 8.33 16.54
C PRO A 76 8.73 8.06 17.60
N ALA A 77 8.32 7.57 18.76
CA ALA A 77 9.24 7.10 19.77
C ALA A 77 10.16 6.06 19.10
N ALA A 78 11.45 6.37 19.13
CA ALA A 78 12.48 5.47 18.66
C ALA A 78 12.42 4.18 19.49
N THR A 79 11.85 3.13 18.92
CA THR A 79 11.89 1.81 19.50
C THR A 79 12.71 0.92 18.58
N SER A 80 13.90 0.59 19.10
CA SER A 80 14.85 -0.45 18.68
C SER A 80 15.38 -0.40 17.25
N GLN A 81 16.65 0.03 17.20
CA GLN A 81 17.60 -0.23 16.12
C GLN A 81 17.70 -1.75 15.86
N THR A 82 17.31 -2.19 14.70
CA THR A 82 17.88 -3.37 14.08
C THR A 82 18.51 -2.95 12.76
N ASN A 83 19.85 -3.03 12.73
CA ASN A 83 20.69 -2.79 11.57
C ASN A 83 20.33 -3.75 10.44
N SER A 84 19.70 -3.27 9.39
CA SER A 84 19.72 -3.93 8.10
C SER A 84 20.20 -2.92 7.05
N HIS A 85 21.49 -3.08 6.68
CA HIS A 85 22.10 -2.45 5.53
C HIS A 85 21.34 -2.89 4.26
N PHE A 86 20.51 -2.04 3.72
CA PHE A 86 20.06 -2.16 2.34
C PHE A 86 20.49 -0.91 1.58
N VAL A 87 21.29 -1.13 0.54
CA VAL A 87 21.87 -0.12 -0.34
C VAL A 87 20.75 0.63 -1.05
N SER A 88 20.60 1.90 -0.71
CA SER A 88 19.69 2.84 -1.38
C SER A 88 20.44 3.47 -2.56
N ASN A 89 20.14 3.04 -3.78
CA ASN A 89 20.53 3.77 -4.98
C ASN A 89 19.38 4.64 -5.48
N ASN A 90 19.55 5.95 -5.39
CA ASN A 90 18.86 7.03 -6.10
C ASN A 90 17.30 6.96 -6.14
N ILE A 91 16.68 7.36 -5.04
CA ILE A 91 15.28 7.77 -5.04
C ILE A 91 15.23 9.28 -4.73
N ASN A 92 14.56 10.03 -5.59
CA ASN A 92 14.36 11.47 -5.42
C ASN A 92 13.71 11.79 -4.06
N LYS A 93 14.16 12.85 -3.39
CA LYS A 93 13.75 13.28 -2.03
C LYS A 93 12.25 13.47 -1.79
N THR A 94 11.42 13.45 -2.82
CA THR A 94 9.95 13.59 -2.75
C THR A 94 9.21 12.28 -2.46
N ASP A 95 9.88 11.11 -2.58
CA ASP A 95 9.22 9.81 -2.42
C ASP A 95 9.43 9.15 -1.05
N GLN A 96 10.23 9.76 -0.16
CA GLN A 96 10.59 9.17 1.13
C GLN A 96 9.40 8.94 2.10
N HIS A 97 8.27 9.63 1.90
CA HIS A 97 7.08 9.50 2.76
C HIS A 97 6.06 8.45 2.27
N ASN A 98 6.32 7.77 1.16
CA ASN A 98 5.36 6.85 0.55
C ASN A 98 5.64 5.37 0.83
N HIS A 99 6.76 5.06 1.48
CA HIS A 99 7.18 3.70 1.77
C HIS A 99 7.16 3.45 3.27
N HIS A 100 6.47 2.42 3.70
CA HIS A 100 6.59 1.85 5.04
C HIS A 100 7.23 0.47 4.89
N HIS A 101 8.46 0.31 5.37
CA HIS A 101 9.21 -0.96 5.38
C HIS A 101 9.14 -1.80 4.08
N GLY A 102 8.97 -1.15 2.92
CA GLY A 102 8.89 -1.80 1.61
C GLY A 102 7.50 -1.88 0.99
N ALA A 103 6.43 -1.55 1.71
CA ALA A 103 5.11 -1.36 1.13
C ALA A 103 4.94 0.05 0.57
N ILE A 104 4.19 0.18 -0.53
CA ILE A 104 3.98 1.46 -1.24
C ILE A 104 2.55 1.96 -0.98
N TYR A 105 2.42 3.19 -0.48
CA TYR A 105 1.12 3.83 -0.33
C TYR A 105 0.50 4.20 -1.68
N ALA A 106 -0.66 3.62 -1.98
CA ALA A 106 -1.37 3.76 -3.24
C ALA A 106 -2.61 4.67 -3.18
N GLY A 107 -2.94 5.24 -2.01
CA GLY A 107 -4.15 6.04 -1.83
C GLY A 107 -4.19 7.29 -2.72
N PHE A 108 -5.27 7.44 -3.49
CA PHE A 108 -5.51 8.52 -4.45
C PHE A 108 -4.40 8.69 -5.50
N LYS A 109 -3.78 7.57 -5.92
CA LYS A 109 -2.71 7.54 -6.92
C LYS A 109 -3.02 6.55 -8.03
N ASN A 110 -2.50 6.88 -9.23
CA ASN A 110 -2.45 5.97 -10.36
C ASN A 110 -1.00 5.47 -10.48
N LEU A 111 -0.79 4.19 -10.27
CA LEU A 111 0.51 3.54 -10.31
C LEU A 111 0.60 2.59 -11.50
N ARG A 112 1.60 2.84 -12.36
CA ARG A 112 1.88 1.94 -13.48
C ARG A 112 2.90 0.91 -13.03
N LEU A 113 2.48 -0.34 -12.98
CA LEU A 113 3.28 -1.46 -12.54
C LEU A 113 3.73 -2.29 -13.75
N LYS A 114 4.93 -2.85 -13.67
CA LYS A 114 5.44 -3.84 -14.60
C LYS A 114 5.70 -5.11 -13.80
N LEU A 115 4.69 -5.95 -13.67
CA LEU A 115 4.83 -7.21 -12.95
C LEU A 115 5.57 -8.22 -13.81
N VAL A 116 6.54 -8.89 -13.21
CA VAL A 116 7.27 -9.99 -13.84
C VAL A 116 6.72 -11.28 -13.28
N SER A 117 5.89 -11.96 -14.05
CA SER A 117 5.41 -13.29 -13.69
C SER A 117 6.34 -14.36 -14.26
N PHE A 118 6.78 -15.28 -13.42
CA PHE A 118 7.62 -16.40 -13.80
C PHE A 118 6.72 -17.62 -14.08
N SER A 119 6.46 -17.93 -15.35
CA SER A 119 5.90 -19.22 -15.76
C SER A 119 7.03 -20.13 -16.19
N LYS A 120 6.81 -21.46 -16.08
CA LYS A 120 7.83 -22.55 -16.18
C LYS A 120 8.96 -22.39 -17.21
N ASN A 121 8.85 -21.53 -18.23
CA ASN A 121 9.92 -21.26 -19.20
C ASN A 121 9.95 -19.84 -19.79
N ASN A 122 9.10 -18.92 -19.34
CA ASN A 122 9.04 -17.57 -19.91
C ASN A 122 8.83 -16.48 -18.84
N LYS A 123 9.69 -15.47 -18.85
CA LYS A 123 9.45 -14.21 -18.12
C LYS A 123 8.42 -13.39 -18.89
N LYS A 124 7.18 -13.36 -18.43
CA LYS A 124 6.15 -12.49 -19.00
C LYS A 124 6.06 -11.21 -18.19
N LYS A 125 6.33 -10.07 -18.82
CA LYS A 125 6.08 -8.75 -18.23
C LYS A 125 4.64 -8.35 -18.53
N THR A 126 3.81 -8.24 -17.51
CA THR A 126 2.43 -7.81 -17.67
C THR A 126 2.32 -6.37 -17.15
N PRO A 127 1.94 -5.40 -17.99
CA PRO A 127 1.65 -4.05 -17.50
C PRO A 127 0.34 -4.09 -16.70
N LEU A 128 0.33 -3.45 -15.55
CA LEU A 128 -0.83 -3.31 -14.69
C LEU A 128 -0.97 -1.85 -14.26
N LEU A 129 -2.17 -1.32 -14.34
CA LEU A 129 -2.50 -0.02 -13.76
C LEU A 129 -3.25 -0.27 -12.45
N LEU A 130 -2.66 0.19 -11.35
CA LEU A 130 -3.23 0.13 -10.01
C LEU A 130 -3.71 1.52 -9.62
N THR A 131 -4.97 1.62 -9.21
CA THR A 131 -5.54 2.86 -8.65
C THR A 131 -6.11 2.56 -7.29
N GLY A 132 -5.62 3.25 -6.26
CA GLY A 132 -6.08 3.11 -4.89
C GLY A 132 -6.97 4.27 -4.47
N VAL A 133 -7.99 3.98 -3.66
CA VAL A 133 -8.86 4.98 -3.02
C VAL A 133 -8.87 4.70 -1.53
N SER A 134 -8.38 5.64 -0.72
CA SER A 134 -8.32 5.49 0.74
C SER A 134 -9.55 6.04 1.43
N GLY A 135 -9.86 5.50 2.61
CA GLY A 135 -10.89 6.00 3.50
C GLY A 135 -12.29 5.54 3.14
N SER A 136 -13.27 6.13 3.80
CA SER A 136 -14.69 5.83 3.64
C SER A 136 -15.52 7.09 3.44
N ILE A 137 -16.78 6.91 3.09
CA ILE A 137 -17.80 7.98 3.18
C ILE A 137 -17.96 8.36 4.65
N LYS A 138 -18.09 9.65 4.91
CA LYS A 138 -18.19 10.22 6.25
C LYS A 138 -19.44 9.75 6.97
N TYR A 139 -19.27 9.11 8.12
CA TYR A 139 -20.35 8.73 9.04
C TYR A 139 -20.10 9.26 10.47
N ASN A 140 -18.87 9.72 10.75
CA ASN A 140 -18.49 10.45 11.95
C ASN A 140 -17.40 11.48 11.60
N ASN A 141 -16.68 12.03 12.57
CA ASN A 141 -15.62 13.01 12.32
C ASN A 141 -14.22 12.39 12.23
N GLY A 142 -14.10 11.18 11.69
CA GLY A 142 -12.82 10.50 11.47
C GLY A 142 -11.95 11.18 10.41
N LEU A 143 -10.63 11.05 10.54
CA LEU A 143 -9.66 11.75 9.69
C LEU A 143 -9.63 11.24 8.25
N CYS A 144 -9.84 9.94 8.05
CA CYS A 144 -9.83 9.32 6.72
C CYS A 144 -11.25 9.07 6.21
N GLN A 145 -12.13 10.03 6.47
CA GLN A 145 -13.53 9.99 6.04
C GLN A 145 -13.85 11.24 5.24
N PHE A 146 -14.51 11.06 4.13
CA PHE A 146 -14.79 12.11 3.16
C PHE A 146 -16.28 12.22 2.92
N THR A 147 -16.79 13.45 2.76
CA THR A 147 -18.12 13.65 2.25
C THR A 147 -18.24 13.07 0.84
N GLU A 148 -19.46 12.82 0.41
CA GLU A 148 -19.68 12.26 -0.93
C GLU A 148 -19.08 13.15 -2.03
N ASN A 149 -19.20 14.47 -1.90
CA ASN A 149 -18.64 15.44 -2.85
C ASN A 149 -17.10 15.44 -2.84
N GLU A 150 -16.48 15.37 -1.66
CA GLU A 150 -15.03 15.27 -1.54
C GLU A 150 -14.50 13.97 -2.17
N MET A 151 -15.18 12.85 -1.93
CA MET A 151 -14.82 11.57 -2.51
C MET A 151 -14.96 11.63 -4.04
N LYS A 152 -16.07 12.13 -4.57
CA LYS A 152 -16.29 12.34 -6.00
C LYS A 152 -15.18 13.20 -6.61
N PHE A 153 -14.82 14.31 -5.96
CA PHE A 153 -13.76 15.19 -6.42
C PHE A 153 -12.39 14.51 -6.46
N LYS A 154 -12.06 13.72 -5.42
CA LYS A 154 -10.82 12.92 -5.38
C LYS A 154 -10.78 11.88 -6.50
N LEU A 155 -11.90 11.22 -6.77
CA LEU A 155 -12.02 10.24 -7.87
C LEU A 155 -11.86 10.90 -9.24
N VAL A 156 -12.53 12.04 -9.46
CA VAL A 156 -12.42 12.79 -10.73
C VAL A 156 -10.97 13.19 -11.01
N LYS A 157 -10.20 13.56 -10.02
CA LYS A 157 -8.77 13.87 -10.17
C LYS A 157 -7.92 12.70 -10.66
N LEU A 158 -8.35 11.46 -10.46
CA LEU A 158 -7.63 10.26 -10.95
C LEU A 158 -7.89 9.99 -12.44
N ILE A 159 -9.01 10.49 -13.00
CA ILE A 159 -9.45 10.19 -14.37
C ILE A 159 -8.42 10.59 -15.42
N PRO A 160 -7.83 11.81 -15.42
CA PRO A 160 -6.85 12.19 -16.44
C PRO A 160 -5.66 11.24 -16.49
N GLY A 161 -5.14 10.86 -15.31
CA GLY A 161 -4.04 9.90 -15.22
C GLY A 161 -4.41 8.49 -15.72
N LEU A 162 -5.64 8.06 -15.50
CA LEU A 162 -6.15 6.79 -16.03
C LEU A 162 -6.23 6.80 -17.56
N LEU A 163 -6.77 7.88 -18.15
CA LEU A 163 -6.88 8.04 -19.60
C LEU A 163 -5.51 8.10 -20.26
N LEU A 164 -4.59 8.91 -19.76
CA LEU A 164 -3.23 9.02 -20.28
C LEU A 164 -2.46 7.68 -20.19
N ASN A 165 -2.74 6.88 -19.18
CA ASN A 165 -2.12 5.57 -19.03
C ASN A 165 -2.71 4.50 -19.94
N LYS A 166 -3.95 4.67 -20.40
CA LYS A 166 -4.60 3.77 -21.36
C LYS A 166 -4.11 4.01 -22.80
N LEU A 167 -3.69 5.25 -23.11
CA LEU A 167 -3.26 5.67 -24.45
C LEU A 167 -1.78 5.38 -24.75
N ARG A 168 -1.01 4.89 -23.78
CA ARG A 168 0.40 4.48 -23.92
C ARG A 168 0.57 2.99 -23.72
#